data_3bc6ac79d2e927649be1cc84156e7987
#
_entry.id   3bc6ac79d2e927649be1cc84156e7987
#
_cell.length_a   1.000
_cell.length_b   1.000
_cell.length_c   1.000
_cell.angle_alpha   90.00
_cell.angle_beta   90.00
_cell.angle_gamma   90.00
#
_symmetry.space_group_name_H-M   'P 1'
#
loop_
_entity.id
_entity.type
_entity.pdbx_description
1 polymer ?
#
loop_
_entity_poly.entity_id
_entity_poly.type
_entity_poly.pdbx_seq_one_letter_code
_entity_poly.pdbx_strand_id
1 'polypeptide(L)'
;MLIAIIGGGASGMVAALAAAEHPGAQVVLLERQARLGRKLQATGNGRCNLTNLHALQGGYHGDAPAFHEYALGCFPPKETLQWFRKMGLYTVAEESGRVYPYSDQANSVVDVLRFALEKPNIRVELGCEVAKVKKTPLGFHLEWAGGNLDCDRLIVACGGLAGTKLGGSMSGYQLLRSLGHRCTRLRPNLVQVKTGWGGVVSLKGVRANCHVQILHNGALVRQSVGELQFTECGLSGPVMFELSRDVCQEKGSWVCRLDFLPEMDEKTLLEELQRRRNTQLSAAELFTGILHNRLGRVLTQAAGISVASPIAALDDCQLQEAVRLAKQFDAALTEPLGMDSAQVTAGGIVTAEFDPATMESKLVRGLYACGEVLDVDGDCGGYNLQWAWSSGRLAGSSAGKEQND
;
A
#
# COMPACT_ATOMS: atom_id res chain seq x y z
N MET A 1 -1.52 -0.73 -35.68
CA MET A 1 -1.50 -1.76 -34.63
C MET A 1 -2.47 -1.35 -33.54
N LEU A 2 -3.39 -2.24 -33.13
CA LEU A 2 -4.37 -2.01 -32.06
C LEU A 2 -3.90 -2.67 -30.75
N ILE A 3 -3.80 -1.87 -29.68
CA ILE A 3 -3.39 -2.33 -28.35
C ILE A 3 -4.57 -2.17 -27.40
N ALA A 4 -5.03 -3.28 -26.83
CA ALA A 4 -6.02 -3.25 -25.76
C ALA A 4 -5.34 -3.26 -24.39
N ILE A 5 -5.88 -2.46 -23.47
CA ILE A 5 -5.40 -2.40 -22.07
C ILE A 5 -6.60 -2.64 -21.16
N ILE A 6 -6.54 -3.66 -20.31
CA ILE A 6 -7.59 -3.97 -19.35
C ILE A 6 -7.23 -3.41 -17.99
N GLY A 7 -8.00 -2.42 -17.52
CA GLY A 7 -7.84 -1.75 -16.23
C GLY A 7 -7.38 -0.31 -16.35
N GLY A 8 -8.25 0.63 -15.97
CA GLY A 8 -8.00 2.08 -15.97
C GLY A 8 -7.47 2.61 -14.63
N GLY A 9 -6.67 1.79 -13.93
CA GLY A 9 -5.93 2.17 -12.74
C GLY A 9 -4.62 2.90 -13.04
N ALA A 10 -3.78 3.06 -12.03
CA ALA A 10 -2.49 3.75 -12.12
C ALA A 10 -1.62 3.21 -13.27
N SER A 11 -1.32 1.90 -13.26
CA SER A 11 -0.46 1.28 -14.28
C SER A 11 -1.09 1.29 -15.67
N GLY A 12 -2.41 1.08 -15.78
CA GLY A 12 -3.09 1.05 -17.09
C GLY A 12 -3.16 2.41 -17.77
N MET A 13 -3.41 3.49 -17.03
CA MET A 13 -3.39 4.84 -17.59
C MET A 13 -2.01 5.21 -18.11
N VAL A 14 -0.94 4.89 -17.37
CA VAL A 14 0.44 5.14 -17.82
C VAL A 14 0.81 4.26 -19.00
N ALA A 15 0.39 2.98 -19.00
CA ALA A 15 0.61 2.08 -20.13
C ALA A 15 -0.08 2.60 -21.41
N ALA A 16 -1.30 3.13 -21.30
CA ALA A 16 -2.03 3.71 -22.43
C ALA A 16 -1.29 4.93 -23.00
N LEU A 17 -0.83 5.82 -22.13
CA LEU A 17 -0.06 7.00 -22.56
C LEU A 17 1.26 6.61 -23.22
N ALA A 18 1.99 5.64 -22.67
CA ALA A 18 3.26 5.18 -23.22
C ALA A 18 3.09 4.43 -24.55
N ALA A 19 2.08 3.59 -24.68
CA ALA A 19 1.79 2.90 -25.93
C ALA A 19 1.42 3.89 -27.06
N ALA A 20 0.64 4.91 -26.73
CA ALA A 20 0.20 5.94 -27.69
C ALA A 20 1.31 6.90 -28.13
N GLU A 21 2.49 6.88 -27.52
CA GLU A 21 3.67 7.64 -27.98
C GLU A 21 4.27 7.04 -29.28
N HIS A 22 3.95 5.78 -29.60
CA HIS A 22 4.49 5.10 -30.79
C HIS A 22 3.67 5.40 -32.06
N PRO A 23 4.31 5.73 -33.16
CA PRO A 23 3.63 5.96 -34.44
C PRO A 23 2.79 4.75 -34.87
N GLY A 24 1.58 4.99 -35.33
CA GLY A 24 0.66 3.94 -35.80
C GLY A 24 -0.02 3.12 -34.70
N ALA A 25 0.31 3.33 -33.43
CA ALA A 25 -0.39 2.69 -32.33
C ALA A 25 -1.76 3.33 -32.09
N GLN A 26 -2.81 2.48 -32.05
CA GLN A 26 -4.15 2.80 -31.58
C GLN A 26 -4.37 2.09 -30.25
N VAL A 27 -4.84 2.80 -29.25
CA VAL A 27 -4.98 2.26 -27.88
C VAL A 27 -6.45 2.26 -27.47
N VAL A 28 -6.90 1.16 -26.91
CA VAL A 28 -8.23 1.05 -26.26
C VAL A 28 -8.03 0.68 -24.80
N LEU A 29 -8.36 1.61 -23.91
CA LEU A 29 -8.32 1.41 -22.46
C LEU A 29 -9.70 1.00 -21.96
N LEU A 30 -9.83 -0.24 -21.50
CA LEU A 30 -11.08 -0.83 -20.99
C LEU A 30 -11.09 -0.78 -19.46
N GLU A 31 -12.04 -0.07 -18.87
CA GLU A 31 -12.22 0.03 -17.43
C GLU A 31 -13.63 -0.45 -17.04
N ARG A 32 -13.72 -1.36 -16.05
CA ARG A 32 -14.99 -1.90 -15.57
C ARG A 32 -15.83 -0.92 -14.74
N GLN A 33 -15.17 0.06 -14.10
CA GLN A 33 -15.85 1.07 -13.29
C GLN A 33 -16.39 2.20 -14.17
N ALA A 34 -17.29 3.00 -13.60
CA ALA A 34 -17.84 4.19 -14.25
C ALA A 34 -16.86 5.36 -14.38
N ARG A 35 -15.64 5.22 -13.83
CA ARG A 35 -14.56 6.22 -13.88
C ARG A 35 -13.18 5.61 -13.70
N LEU A 36 -12.17 6.25 -14.29
CA LEU A 36 -10.76 5.86 -14.12
C LEU A 36 -10.23 6.16 -12.71
N GLY A 37 -9.20 5.43 -12.30
CA GLY A 37 -8.38 5.76 -11.15
C GLY A 37 -9.05 5.64 -9.78
N ARG A 38 -10.13 4.87 -9.62
CA ARG A 38 -10.90 4.81 -8.37
C ARG A 38 -10.06 4.42 -7.15
N LYS A 39 -9.19 3.40 -7.26
CA LYS A 39 -8.30 3.01 -6.16
C LYS A 39 -7.22 4.08 -5.93
N LEU A 40 -6.72 4.72 -7.00
CA LEU A 40 -5.72 5.79 -6.91
C LEU A 40 -6.24 6.99 -6.10
N GLN A 41 -7.53 7.36 -6.23
CA GLN A 41 -8.15 8.44 -5.46
C GLN A 41 -8.15 8.20 -3.94
N ALA A 42 -8.11 6.93 -3.51
CA ALA A 42 -8.12 6.58 -2.08
C ALA A 42 -6.71 6.44 -1.47
N THR A 43 -5.66 6.44 -2.29
CA THR A 43 -4.28 6.26 -1.81
C THR A 43 -3.83 7.44 -0.95
N GLY A 44 -2.96 7.16 0.04
CA GLY A 44 -2.44 8.17 0.95
C GLY A 44 -3.54 8.91 1.73
N ASN A 45 -4.63 8.25 2.10
CA ASN A 45 -5.81 8.86 2.73
C ASN A 45 -6.43 10.01 1.88
N GLY A 46 -6.47 9.84 0.56
CA GLY A 46 -6.98 10.83 -0.39
C GLY A 46 -5.97 11.89 -0.84
N ARG A 47 -4.71 11.80 -0.36
CA ARG A 47 -3.61 12.71 -0.76
C ARG A 47 -2.81 12.20 -1.94
N CYS A 48 -2.79 10.90 -2.22
CA CYS A 48 -1.94 10.17 -3.16
C CYS A 48 -0.45 10.27 -2.82
N ASN A 49 0.09 9.29 -2.12
CA ASN A 49 1.54 9.15 -1.99
C ASN A 49 2.12 8.68 -3.33
N LEU A 50 2.44 9.63 -4.21
CA LEU A 50 2.73 9.43 -5.63
C LEU A 50 3.93 8.52 -5.88
N THR A 51 4.98 8.69 -5.08
CA THR A 51 6.23 7.91 -5.14
C THR A 51 7.02 8.07 -3.85
N ASN A 52 8.14 7.34 -3.76
CA ASN A 52 9.15 7.54 -2.72
C ASN A 52 10.51 7.79 -3.37
N LEU A 53 11.25 8.80 -2.90
CA LEU A 53 12.58 9.12 -3.43
C LEU A 53 13.59 7.99 -3.22
N HIS A 54 13.33 7.10 -2.24
CA HIS A 54 14.16 5.94 -1.92
C HIS A 54 13.73 4.64 -2.62
N ALA A 55 12.76 4.69 -3.54
CA ALA A 55 12.19 3.50 -4.18
C ALA A 55 13.20 2.64 -4.98
N LEU A 56 14.38 3.15 -5.28
CA LEU A 56 15.47 2.38 -5.90
C LEU A 56 16.38 1.67 -4.88
N GLN A 57 16.21 1.93 -3.59
CA GLN A 57 17.10 1.40 -2.54
C GLN A 57 16.58 0.08 -1.96
N GLY A 58 15.43 -0.42 -2.43
CA GLY A 58 14.76 -1.63 -1.93
C GLY A 58 13.30 -1.37 -1.56
N GLY A 59 12.74 -2.20 -0.68
CA GLY A 59 11.35 -2.08 -0.22
C GLY A 59 10.35 -2.73 -1.18
N TYR A 60 10.79 -3.63 -2.07
CA TYR A 60 9.93 -4.44 -2.92
C TYR A 60 10.05 -5.93 -2.59
N HIS A 61 8.94 -6.62 -2.75
CA HIS A 61 8.78 -8.03 -2.42
C HIS A 61 8.04 -8.75 -3.56
N GLY A 62 8.22 -10.07 -3.65
CA GLY A 62 7.57 -10.91 -4.67
C GLY A 62 8.26 -12.25 -4.79
N ASP A 63 7.82 -13.04 -5.78
CA ASP A 63 8.39 -14.38 -6.07
C ASP A 63 9.79 -14.31 -6.71
N ALA A 64 10.12 -13.19 -7.40
CA ALA A 64 11.44 -12.97 -8.00
C ALA A 64 11.99 -11.59 -7.54
N PRO A 65 12.95 -11.58 -6.61
CA PRO A 65 13.39 -10.36 -5.92
C PRO A 65 13.90 -9.23 -6.84
N ALA A 66 14.49 -9.55 -7.99
CA ALA A 66 15.08 -8.56 -8.90
C ALA A 66 14.18 -8.18 -10.09
N PHE A 67 12.98 -8.77 -10.22
CA PHE A 67 12.12 -8.56 -11.38
C PHE A 67 11.74 -7.08 -11.58
N HIS A 68 11.50 -6.35 -10.49
CA HIS A 68 11.09 -4.95 -10.52
C HIS A 68 12.20 -3.98 -10.90
N GLU A 69 13.47 -4.37 -10.75
CA GLU A 69 14.63 -3.45 -10.83
C GLU A 69 14.75 -2.80 -12.21
N TYR A 70 14.57 -3.56 -13.30
CA TYR A 70 14.69 -3.02 -14.65
C TYR A 70 13.64 -1.95 -14.93
N ALA A 71 12.38 -2.20 -14.62
CA ALA A 71 11.31 -1.24 -14.83
C ALA A 71 11.51 0.04 -14.00
N LEU A 72 11.92 -0.11 -12.73
CA LEU A 72 12.25 1.03 -11.86
C LEU A 72 13.46 1.81 -12.37
N GLY A 73 14.47 1.14 -12.91
CA GLY A 73 15.64 1.78 -13.53
C GLY A 73 15.29 2.56 -14.79
N CYS A 74 14.35 2.05 -15.60
CA CYS A 74 13.89 2.73 -16.82
C CYS A 74 13.00 3.95 -16.54
N PHE A 75 12.24 3.92 -15.44
CA PHE A 75 11.38 5.04 -15.07
C PHE A 75 11.42 5.26 -13.55
N PRO A 76 12.55 5.81 -13.04
CA PRO A 76 12.77 6.02 -11.62
C PRO A 76 11.94 7.19 -11.06
N PRO A 77 11.87 7.35 -9.72
CA PRO A 77 11.11 8.43 -9.07
C PRO A 77 11.37 9.82 -9.66
N LYS A 78 12.62 10.16 -9.90
CA LYS A 78 13.00 11.48 -10.48
C LYS A 78 12.35 11.71 -11.85
N GLU A 79 12.40 10.72 -12.73
CA GLU A 79 11.80 10.81 -14.07
C GLU A 79 10.29 10.78 -14.01
N THR A 80 9.71 9.97 -13.11
CA THR A 80 8.28 9.95 -12.82
C THR A 80 7.78 11.35 -12.43
N LEU A 81 8.45 12.03 -11.50
CA LEU A 81 8.08 13.38 -11.07
C LEU A 81 8.22 14.41 -12.20
N GLN A 82 9.26 14.31 -13.01
CA GLN A 82 9.43 15.18 -14.19
C GLN A 82 8.32 14.95 -15.22
N TRP A 83 7.94 13.69 -15.44
CA TRP A 83 6.87 13.33 -16.38
C TRP A 83 5.52 13.88 -15.91
N PHE A 84 5.17 13.72 -14.64
CA PHE A 84 3.96 14.30 -14.05
C PHE A 84 3.99 15.85 -14.09
N ARG A 85 5.15 16.46 -13.86
CA ARG A 85 5.32 17.91 -13.95
C ARG A 85 5.05 18.44 -15.35
N LYS A 86 5.47 17.72 -16.41
CA LYS A 86 5.17 18.09 -17.81
C LYS A 86 3.66 18.09 -18.11
N MET A 87 2.87 17.29 -17.38
CA MET A 87 1.42 17.28 -17.46
C MET A 87 0.75 18.32 -16.51
N GLY A 88 1.53 19.12 -15.80
CA GLY A 88 1.01 20.17 -14.90
C GLY A 88 0.86 19.76 -13.44
N LEU A 89 1.28 18.55 -13.03
CA LEU A 89 1.25 18.13 -11.64
C LEU A 89 2.51 18.57 -10.88
N TYR A 90 2.35 19.48 -9.94
CA TYR A 90 3.41 19.88 -9.00
C TYR A 90 3.37 18.99 -7.77
N THR A 91 4.54 18.70 -7.20
CA THR A 91 4.68 17.77 -6.07
C THR A 91 5.58 18.34 -4.98
N VAL A 92 5.42 17.84 -3.76
CA VAL A 92 6.25 18.12 -2.59
C VAL A 92 6.74 16.80 -1.99
N ALA A 93 8.02 16.77 -1.62
CA ALA A 93 8.63 15.64 -0.92
C ALA A 93 8.70 15.93 0.58
N GLU A 94 8.34 14.96 1.40
CA GLU A 94 8.58 14.96 2.84
C GLU A 94 10.01 14.45 3.14
N GLU A 95 10.54 14.72 4.33
CA GLU A 95 11.86 14.22 4.78
C GLU A 95 11.98 12.70 4.72
N SER A 96 10.86 11.99 4.89
CA SER A 96 10.78 10.53 4.76
C SER A 96 10.95 10.01 3.33
N GLY A 97 11.12 10.88 2.33
CA GLY A 97 11.16 10.54 0.91
C GLY A 97 9.78 10.34 0.27
N ARG A 98 8.69 10.39 1.03
CA ARG A 98 7.32 10.31 0.49
C ARG A 98 7.01 11.56 -0.32
N VAL A 99 6.37 11.39 -1.48
CA VAL A 99 6.04 12.50 -2.37
C VAL A 99 4.54 12.57 -2.60
N TYR A 100 4.00 13.77 -2.45
CA TYR A 100 2.57 14.05 -2.64
C TYR A 100 2.35 15.15 -3.68
N PRO A 101 1.16 15.20 -4.31
CA PRO A 101 0.77 16.39 -5.09
C PRO A 101 0.80 17.63 -4.21
N TYR A 102 1.22 18.75 -4.76
CA TYR A 102 1.25 20.03 -4.03
C TYR A 102 -0.16 20.47 -3.57
N SER A 103 -1.20 20.05 -4.30
CA SER A 103 -2.61 20.26 -3.93
C SER A 103 -3.08 19.41 -2.75
N ASP A 104 -2.27 18.46 -2.29
CA ASP A 104 -2.61 17.49 -1.24
C ASP A 104 -3.87 16.64 -1.54
N GLN A 105 -4.20 16.46 -2.83
CA GLN A 105 -5.39 15.77 -3.30
C GLN A 105 -5.07 14.71 -4.36
N ALA A 106 -5.47 13.46 -4.11
CA ALA A 106 -5.32 12.35 -5.06
C ALA A 106 -6.10 12.60 -6.37
N ASN A 107 -7.19 13.35 -6.32
CA ASN A 107 -7.95 13.71 -7.52
C ASN A 107 -7.11 14.47 -8.53
N SER A 108 -6.20 15.35 -8.10
CA SER A 108 -5.32 16.08 -9.00
C SER A 108 -4.46 15.15 -9.87
N VAL A 109 -4.00 14.02 -9.29
CA VAL A 109 -3.24 13.01 -10.04
C VAL A 109 -4.10 12.31 -11.07
N VAL A 110 -5.32 11.92 -10.69
CA VAL A 110 -6.27 11.25 -11.59
C VAL A 110 -6.70 12.17 -12.73
N ASP A 111 -6.99 13.45 -12.44
CA ASP A 111 -7.43 14.41 -13.44
C ASP A 111 -6.32 14.74 -14.45
N VAL A 112 -5.07 14.92 -14.00
CA VAL A 112 -3.93 15.14 -14.88
C VAL A 112 -3.72 13.95 -15.83
N LEU A 113 -3.82 12.71 -15.34
CA LEU A 113 -3.74 11.51 -16.19
C LEU A 113 -4.92 11.42 -17.14
N ARG A 114 -6.13 11.69 -16.68
CA ARG A 114 -7.35 11.66 -17.51
C ARG A 114 -7.29 12.67 -18.65
N PHE A 115 -6.85 13.91 -18.39
CA PHE A 115 -6.66 14.92 -19.44
C PHE A 115 -5.55 14.51 -20.42
N ALA A 116 -4.47 13.89 -19.95
CA ALA A 116 -3.42 13.39 -20.82
C ALA A 116 -3.87 12.25 -21.76
N LEU A 117 -4.90 11.48 -21.36
CA LEU A 117 -5.50 10.42 -22.18
C LEU A 117 -6.41 10.95 -23.30
N GLU A 118 -6.77 12.24 -23.31
CA GLU A 118 -7.58 12.87 -24.36
C GLU A 118 -6.72 13.07 -25.63
N LYS A 119 -6.35 11.97 -26.30
CA LYS A 119 -5.56 11.94 -27.53
C LYS A 119 -6.32 11.24 -28.65
N PRO A 120 -6.14 11.62 -29.92
CA PRO A 120 -6.86 11.03 -31.05
C PRO A 120 -6.66 9.53 -31.22
N ASN A 121 -5.53 9.00 -30.75
CA ASN A 121 -5.19 7.59 -30.86
C ASN A 121 -5.42 6.80 -29.53
N ILE A 122 -6.11 7.38 -28.57
CA ILE A 122 -6.54 6.70 -27.33
C ILE A 122 -8.05 6.76 -27.23
N ARG A 123 -8.68 5.59 -27.10
CA ARG A 123 -10.10 5.44 -26.80
C ARG A 123 -10.26 4.85 -25.41
N VAL A 124 -11.03 5.49 -24.54
CA VAL A 124 -11.35 5.02 -23.19
C VAL A 124 -12.79 4.52 -23.18
N GLU A 125 -12.97 3.28 -22.76
CA GLU A 125 -14.27 2.62 -22.62
C GLU A 125 -14.51 2.31 -21.15
N LEU A 126 -15.54 2.90 -20.57
CA LEU A 126 -15.94 2.72 -19.17
C LEU A 126 -17.09 1.73 -19.05
N GLY A 127 -17.25 1.07 -17.91
CA GLY A 127 -18.27 0.05 -17.70
C GLY A 127 -17.99 -1.27 -18.42
N CYS A 128 -16.75 -1.46 -18.90
CA CYS A 128 -16.34 -2.64 -19.66
C CYS A 128 -15.61 -3.65 -18.77
N GLU A 129 -16.34 -4.56 -18.13
CA GLU A 129 -15.74 -5.66 -17.38
C GLU A 129 -15.42 -6.82 -18.33
N VAL A 130 -14.17 -6.88 -18.78
CA VAL A 130 -13.70 -7.97 -19.65
C VAL A 130 -13.76 -9.29 -18.88
N ALA A 131 -14.65 -10.18 -19.32
CA ALA A 131 -14.89 -11.48 -18.69
C ALA A 131 -14.05 -12.60 -19.31
N LYS A 132 -13.65 -12.45 -20.57
CA LYS A 132 -12.94 -13.49 -21.31
C LYS A 132 -11.93 -12.92 -22.29
N VAL A 133 -10.80 -13.60 -22.37
CA VAL A 133 -9.74 -13.32 -23.34
C VAL A 133 -9.37 -14.64 -24.03
N LYS A 134 -9.24 -14.61 -25.34
CA LYS A 134 -8.75 -15.73 -26.15
C LYS A 134 -7.58 -15.27 -27.01
N LYS A 135 -6.51 -16.06 -27.04
CA LYS A 135 -5.44 -15.89 -28.02
C LYS A 135 -5.94 -16.38 -29.39
N THR A 136 -5.72 -15.58 -30.42
CA THR A 136 -6.03 -15.88 -31.83
C THR A 136 -4.74 -15.86 -32.64
N PRO A 137 -4.74 -16.37 -33.90
CA PRO A 137 -3.56 -16.29 -34.77
C PRO A 137 -3.09 -14.85 -35.05
N LEU A 138 -4.01 -13.86 -35.02
CA LEU A 138 -3.73 -12.45 -35.32
C LEU A 138 -3.58 -11.57 -34.08
N GLY A 139 -3.82 -12.09 -32.87
CA GLY A 139 -3.75 -11.27 -31.67
C GLY A 139 -4.63 -11.83 -30.56
N PHE A 140 -5.55 -11.04 -30.05
CA PHE A 140 -6.44 -11.41 -28.95
C PHE A 140 -7.87 -11.02 -29.25
N HIS A 141 -8.81 -11.85 -28.81
CA HIS A 141 -10.23 -11.56 -28.78
C HIS A 141 -10.72 -11.40 -27.33
N LEU A 142 -11.29 -10.26 -27.02
CA LEU A 142 -11.81 -9.89 -25.71
C LEU A 142 -13.34 -9.84 -25.75
N GLU A 143 -13.99 -10.37 -24.70
CA GLU A 143 -15.46 -10.38 -24.57
C GLU A 143 -15.87 -9.78 -23.20
N TRP A 144 -16.90 -8.91 -23.21
CA TRP A 144 -17.57 -8.39 -22.01
C TRP A 144 -19.08 -8.25 -22.23
N ALA A 145 -19.83 -8.00 -21.16
CA ALA A 145 -21.25 -7.77 -21.29
C ALA A 145 -21.52 -6.52 -22.16
N GLY A 146 -22.11 -6.73 -23.33
CA GLY A 146 -22.45 -5.66 -24.27
C GLY A 146 -21.40 -5.35 -25.34
N GLY A 147 -20.28 -6.12 -25.43
CA GLY A 147 -19.29 -5.88 -26.48
C GLY A 147 -18.17 -6.88 -26.58
N ASN A 148 -17.38 -6.71 -27.62
CA ASN A 148 -16.15 -7.46 -27.84
C ASN A 148 -15.12 -6.58 -28.55
N LEU A 149 -13.87 -7.01 -28.58
CA LEU A 149 -12.78 -6.32 -29.24
C LEU A 149 -11.71 -7.31 -29.71
N ASP A 150 -11.31 -7.20 -30.96
CA ASP A 150 -10.10 -7.85 -31.46
C ASP A 150 -8.93 -6.86 -31.42
N CYS A 151 -7.76 -7.29 -30.96
CA CYS A 151 -6.57 -6.46 -30.90
C CYS A 151 -5.31 -7.25 -31.20
N ASP A 152 -4.27 -6.56 -31.66
CA ASP A 152 -2.96 -7.15 -31.97
C ASP A 152 -2.17 -7.50 -30.70
N ARG A 153 -2.26 -6.63 -29.69
CA ARG A 153 -1.53 -6.78 -28.40
C ARG A 153 -2.45 -6.46 -27.23
N LEU A 154 -2.17 -7.12 -26.11
CA LEU A 154 -2.97 -7.00 -24.90
C LEU A 154 -2.07 -6.68 -23.68
N ILE A 155 -2.45 -5.66 -22.91
CA ILE A 155 -1.85 -5.34 -21.61
C ILE A 155 -2.89 -5.58 -20.51
N VAL A 156 -2.57 -6.43 -19.53
CA VAL A 156 -3.42 -6.65 -18.34
C VAL A 156 -2.88 -5.79 -17.19
N ALA A 157 -3.65 -4.78 -16.81
CA ALA A 157 -3.33 -3.77 -15.79
C ALA A 157 -4.44 -3.68 -14.71
N CYS A 158 -5.07 -4.81 -14.39
CA CYS A 158 -6.28 -4.87 -13.56
C CYS A 158 -6.04 -4.57 -12.07
N GLY A 159 -4.77 -4.40 -11.64
CA GLY A 159 -4.43 -4.25 -10.23
C GLY A 159 -4.62 -5.53 -9.43
N GLY A 160 -4.60 -5.42 -8.11
CA GLY A 160 -4.71 -6.53 -7.17
C GLY A 160 -6.11 -6.76 -6.62
N LEU A 161 -6.21 -7.70 -5.67
CA LEU A 161 -7.46 -8.05 -4.98
C LEU A 161 -7.77 -7.09 -3.81
N ALA A 162 -6.75 -6.44 -3.23
CA ALA A 162 -6.91 -5.55 -2.08
C ALA A 162 -7.77 -4.32 -2.39
N GLY A 163 -8.59 -3.91 -1.41
CA GLY A 163 -9.50 -2.78 -1.55
C GLY A 163 -10.70 -3.08 -2.45
N THR A 164 -11.42 -4.16 -2.20
CA THR A 164 -12.55 -4.62 -3.03
C THR A 164 -13.58 -3.53 -3.27
N LYS A 165 -13.89 -2.71 -2.26
CA LYS A 165 -14.81 -1.55 -2.37
C LYS A 165 -14.29 -0.45 -3.32
N LEU A 166 -13.00 -0.43 -3.59
CA LEU A 166 -12.32 0.52 -4.45
C LEU A 166 -12.00 -0.03 -5.85
N GLY A 167 -12.36 -1.29 -6.09
CA GLY A 167 -12.16 -1.92 -7.38
C GLY A 167 -11.15 -3.08 -7.38
N GLY A 168 -10.63 -3.50 -6.22
CA GLY A 168 -9.86 -4.74 -6.12
C GLY A 168 -10.68 -5.95 -6.54
N SER A 169 -10.13 -6.85 -7.36
CA SER A 169 -10.86 -8.04 -7.84
C SER A 169 -9.95 -9.16 -8.31
N MET A 170 -10.54 -10.33 -8.47
CA MET A 170 -9.88 -11.52 -9.04
C MET A 170 -9.79 -11.50 -10.58
N SER A 171 -10.44 -10.53 -11.26
CA SER A 171 -10.61 -10.58 -12.73
C SER A 171 -9.27 -10.66 -13.48
N GLY A 172 -8.30 -9.81 -13.18
CA GLY A 172 -6.98 -9.86 -13.84
C GLY A 172 -6.25 -11.18 -13.65
N TYR A 173 -6.29 -11.75 -12.43
CA TYR A 173 -5.71 -13.05 -12.15
C TYR A 173 -6.40 -14.17 -12.92
N GLN A 174 -7.73 -14.14 -13.01
CA GLN A 174 -8.51 -15.13 -13.77
C GLN A 174 -8.22 -15.07 -15.26
N LEU A 175 -8.13 -13.86 -15.84
CA LEU A 175 -7.79 -13.66 -17.24
C LEU A 175 -6.39 -14.21 -17.56
N LEU A 176 -5.38 -13.85 -16.76
CA LEU A 176 -4.00 -14.34 -16.99
C LEU A 176 -3.87 -15.85 -16.76
N ARG A 177 -4.57 -16.40 -15.75
CA ARG A 177 -4.63 -17.85 -15.55
C ARG A 177 -5.28 -18.60 -16.71
N SER A 178 -6.33 -18.03 -17.32
CA SER A 178 -6.97 -18.62 -18.51
C SER A 178 -6.04 -18.66 -19.73
N LEU A 179 -4.99 -17.82 -19.72
CA LEU A 179 -3.93 -17.79 -20.73
C LEU A 179 -2.69 -18.62 -20.35
N GLY A 180 -2.78 -19.42 -19.27
CA GLY A 180 -1.75 -20.36 -18.86
C GLY A 180 -0.81 -19.88 -17.75
N HIS A 181 -0.96 -18.65 -17.25
CA HIS A 181 -0.12 -18.12 -16.19
C HIS A 181 -0.47 -18.68 -14.80
N ARG A 182 0.53 -18.84 -13.97
CA ARG A 182 0.38 -19.24 -12.57
C ARG A 182 0.22 -18.00 -11.67
N CYS A 183 -0.44 -18.21 -10.55
CA CYS A 183 -0.63 -17.20 -9.54
C CYS A 183 -0.14 -17.72 -8.19
N THR A 184 0.66 -16.94 -7.48
CA THR A 184 1.06 -17.24 -6.10
C THR A 184 -0.12 -17.02 -5.14
N ARG A 185 0.07 -17.37 -3.88
CA ARG A 185 -0.98 -17.19 -2.87
C ARG A 185 -1.19 -15.70 -2.59
N LEU A 186 -2.40 -15.20 -2.88
CA LEU A 186 -2.80 -13.84 -2.58
C LEU A 186 -3.05 -13.67 -1.07
N ARG A 187 -2.47 -12.62 -0.48
CA ARG A 187 -2.61 -12.24 0.93
C ARG A 187 -2.83 -10.73 1.06
N PRO A 188 -3.57 -10.28 2.09
CA PRO A 188 -3.63 -8.86 2.40
C PRO A 188 -2.23 -8.36 2.82
N ASN A 189 -1.88 -7.14 2.44
CA ASN A 189 -0.69 -6.44 2.89
C ASN A 189 -1.00 -4.95 3.11
N LEU A 190 -0.18 -4.27 3.90
CA LEU A 190 -0.44 -2.90 4.36
C LEU A 190 -1.85 -2.80 4.95
N VAL A 191 -2.07 -3.59 5.98
CA VAL A 191 -3.40 -3.79 6.57
C VAL A 191 -3.38 -3.62 8.08
N GLN A 192 -4.48 -3.18 8.64
CA GLN A 192 -4.73 -3.17 10.07
C GLN A 192 -4.72 -4.58 10.65
N VAL A 193 -4.16 -4.75 11.84
CA VAL A 193 -4.13 -6.02 12.58
C VAL A 193 -4.96 -5.89 13.85
N LYS A 194 -5.84 -6.86 14.09
CA LYS A 194 -6.65 -6.92 15.30
C LYS A 194 -5.80 -7.29 16.51
N THR A 195 -6.21 -6.83 17.67
CA THR A 195 -5.60 -7.21 18.95
C THR A 195 -6.63 -7.79 19.92
N GLY A 196 -6.20 -8.74 20.75
CA GLY A 196 -6.99 -9.26 21.85
C GLY A 196 -7.05 -8.32 23.06
N TRP A 197 -6.35 -7.20 23.05
CA TRP A 197 -6.35 -6.24 24.13
C TRP A 197 -7.64 -5.41 24.15
N GLY A 198 -8.48 -5.62 25.16
CA GLY A 198 -9.79 -4.95 25.27
C GLY A 198 -9.72 -3.42 25.45
N GLY A 199 -8.61 -2.86 25.92
CA GLY A 199 -8.41 -1.43 26.10
C GLY A 199 -8.33 -0.63 24.78
N VAL A 200 -8.10 -1.32 23.65
CA VAL A 200 -7.97 -0.70 22.33
C VAL A 200 -9.21 0.10 21.91
N VAL A 201 -10.40 -0.35 22.29
CA VAL A 201 -11.68 0.30 21.93
C VAL A 201 -11.75 1.75 22.43
N SER A 202 -11.28 1.99 23.68
CA SER A 202 -11.26 3.34 24.27
C SER A 202 -10.24 4.27 23.62
N LEU A 203 -9.30 3.73 22.84
CA LEU A 203 -8.27 4.47 22.12
C LEU A 203 -8.62 4.73 20.65
N LYS A 204 -9.79 4.32 20.16
CA LYS A 204 -10.20 4.56 18.76
C LYS A 204 -9.90 6.00 18.31
N GLY A 205 -9.11 6.13 17.23
CA GLY A 205 -8.70 7.40 16.65
C GLY A 205 -7.48 8.07 17.31
N VAL A 206 -6.98 7.55 18.45
CA VAL A 206 -5.73 8.02 19.05
C VAL A 206 -4.56 7.63 18.16
N ARG A 207 -3.58 8.53 18.03
CA ARG A 207 -2.30 8.31 17.36
C ARG A 207 -1.17 8.51 18.34
N ALA A 208 -0.11 7.74 18.17
CA ALA A 208 1.12 7.87 18.96
C ALA A 208 2.33 7.51 18.09
N ASN A 209 3.41 8.27 18.21
CA ASN A 209 4.70 7.86 17.66
C ASN A 209 5.30 6.83 18.60
N CYS A 210 5.59 5.65 18.07
CA CYS A 210 6.05 4.51 18.86
C CYS A 210 7.26 3.87 18.22
N HIS A 211 8.11 3.26 19.04
CA HIS A 211 8.93 2.16 18.59
C HIS A 211 8.10 0.87 18.72
N VAL A 212 7.95 0.18 17.62
CA VAL A 212 7.09 -1.00 17.48
C VAL A 212 7.96 -2.21 17.15
N GLN A 213 7.83 -3.26 17.92
CA GLN A 213 8.49 -4.56 17.70
C GLN A 213 7.41 -5.62 17.48
N ILE A 214 7.56 -6.42 16.43
CA ILE A 214 6.71 -7.59 16.17
C ILE A 214 7.46 -8.85 16.58
N LEU A 215 6.87 -9.59 17.51
CA LEU A 215 7.41 -10.85 17.99
C LEU A 215 6.54 -12.01 17.52
N HIS A 216 7.17 -13.06 17.01
CA HIS A 216 6.52 -14.32 16.65
C HIS A 216 7.03 -15.44 17.54
N ASN A 217 6.13 -16.09 18.28
CA ASN A 217 6.47 -17.13 19.24
C ASN A 217 7.56 -16.69 20.26
N GLY A 218 7.54 -15.40 20.63
CA GLY A 218 8.50 -14.79 21.56
C GLY A 218 9.79 -14.27 20.94
N ALA A 219 10.08 -14.57 19.68
CA ALA A 219 11.28 -14.08 18.99
C ALA A 219 10.97 -12.77 18.22
N LEU A 220 11.89 -11.81 18.27
CA LEU A 220 11.80 -10.57 17.48
C LEU A 220 11.94 -10.90 15.98
N VAL A 221 10.94 -10.52 15.19
CA VAL A 221 10.93 -10.69 13.73
C VAL A 221 11.30 -9.39 13.03
N ARG A 222 10.66 -8.29 13.42
CA ARG A 222 10.85 -6.98 12.80
C ARG A 222 10.56 -5.87 13.79
N GLN A 223 11.15 -4.71 13.55
CA GLN A 223 10.87 -3.49 14.31
C GLN A 223 10.90 -2.27 13.42
N SER A 224 10.17 -1.24 13.81
CA SER A 224 10.14 0.06 13.13
C SER A 224 9.71 1.17 14.09
N VAL A 225 10.00 2.42 13.75
CA VAL A 225 9.58 3.60 14.51
C VAL A 225 8.65 4.43 13.63
N GLY A 226 7.51 4.84 14.16
CA GLY A 226 6.58 5.67 13.41
C GLY A 226 5.22 5.84 14.08
N GLU A 227 4.32 6.49 13.35
CA GLU A 227 2.96 6.73 13.82
C GLU A 227 2.14 5.43 13.84
N LEU A 228 1.71 5.04 15.03
CA LEU A 228 0.72 4.00 15.28
C LEU A 228 -0.65 4.67 15.45
N GLN A 229 -1.70 4.07 14.88
CA GLN A 229 -3.07 4.50 15.07
C GLN A 229 -3.89 3.38 15.70
N PHE A 230 -4.58 3.70 16.81
CA PHE A 230 -5.53 2.80 17.42
C PHE A 230 -6.88 2.87 16.72
N THR A 231 -7.49 1.72 16.49
CA THR A 231 -8.83 1.59 15.91
C THR A 231 -9.79 0.92 16.91
N GLU A 232 -11.01 0.68 16.52
CA GLU A 232 -11.98 0.01 17.41
C GLU A 232 -11.67 -1.46 17.69
N CYS A 233 -10.83 -2.10 16.87
CA CYS A 233 -10.55 -3.54 17.02
C CYS A 233 -9.05 -3.88 16.95
N GLY A 234 -8.15 -2.90 16.75
CA GLY A 234 -6.75 -3.22 16.60
C GLY A 234 -5.85 -2.03 16.31
N LEU A 235 -4.70 -2.34 15.75
CA LEU A 235 -3.61 -1.45 15.46
C LEU A 235 -3.50 -1.17 13.97
N SER A 236 -3.26 0.07 13.61
CA SER A 236 -3.19 0.60 12.25
C SER A 236 -2.10 1.70 12.19
N GLY A 237 -2.08 2.45 11.11
CA GLY A 237 -1.10 3.52 10.89
C GLY A 237 0.11 3.05 10.08
N PRO A 238 0.95 3.98 9.62
CA PRO A 238 2.06 3.68 8.74
C PRO A 238 2.99 2.58 9.27
N VAL A 239 3.37 2.65 10.55
CA VAL A 239 4.28 1.65 11.16
C VAL A 239 3.64 0.26 11.21
N MET A 240 2.33 0.17 11.51
CA MET A 240 1.65 -1.12 11.55
C MET A 240 1.42 -1.69 10.15
N PHE A 241 1.14 -0.85 9.16
CA PHE A 241 1.04 -1.29 7.76
C PHE A 241 2.34 -1.94 7.29
N GLU A 242 3.47 -1.30 7.55
CA GLU A 242 4.80 -1.83 7.21
C GLU A 242 5.08 -3.20 7.85
N LEU A 243 4.72 -3.35 9.13
CA LEU A 243 4.95 -4.57 9.91
C LEU A 243 3.89 -5.67 9.66
N SER A 244 2.73 -5.32 9.08
CA SER A 244 1.61 -6.25 8.88
C SER A 244 1.93 -7.39 7.91
N ARG A 245 2.89 -7.18 7.00
CA ARG A 245 3.32 -8.20 6.05
C ARG A 245 3.71 -9.51 6.74
N ASP A 246 4.51 -9.43 7.78
CA ASP A 246 5.03 -10.60 8.50
C ASP A 246 3.88 -11.35 9.20
N VAL A 247 3.00 -10.61 9.88
CA VAL A 247 1.80 -11.17 10.55
C VAL A 247 0.85 -11.84 9.56
N CYS A 248 0.79 -11.37 8.31
CA CYS A 248 -0.06 -11.95 7.26
C CYS A 248 0.52 -13.22 6.62
N GLN A 249 1.81 -13.50 6.83
CA GLN A 249 2.49 -14.62 6.17
C GLN A 249 2.37 -15.93 6.95
N GLU A 250 2.52 -15.89 8.25
CA GLU A 250 2.66 -17.08 9.09
C GLU A 250 1.57 -17.16 10.17
N LYS A 251 1.20 -18.40 10.50
CA LYS A 251 0.35 -18.69 11.65
C LYS A 251 1.22 -18.80 12.91
N GLY A 252 0.69 -18.38 14.05
CA GLY A 252 1.40 -18.47 15.31
C GLY A 252 0.92 -17.46 16.33
N SER A 253 1.66 -17.35 17.44
CA SER A 253 1.42 -16.33 18.45
C SER A 253 2.20 -15.07 18.08
N TRP A 254 1.47 -14.02 17.79
CA TRP A 254 2.04 -12.72 17.43
C TRP A 254 1.81 -11.70 18.54
N VAL A 255 2.85 -10.97 18.90
CA VAL A 255 2.77 -9.89 19.88
C VAL A 255 3.35 -8.61 19.25
N CYS A 256 2.61 -7.52 19.41
CA CYS A 256 3.09 -6.17 19.12
C CYS A 256 3.56 -5.54 20.42
N ARG A 257 4.86 -5.33 20.57
CA ARG A 257 5.48 -4.65 21.70
C ARG A 257 5.66 -3.19 21.36
N LEU A 258 5.15 -2.31 22.19
CA LEU A 258 5.07 -0.87 21.97
C LEU A 258 5.90 -0.13 23.03
N ASP A 259 6.82 0.71 22.59
CA ASP A 259 7.39 1.79 23.37
C ASP A 259 6.74 3.09 22.89
N PHE A 260 5.94 3.72 23.74
CA PHE A 260 5.21 4.96 23.42
C PHE A 260 6.05 6.22 23.58
N LEU A 261 7.27 6.09 24.09
CA LEU A 261 8.18 7.19 24.40
C LEU A 261 9.62 6.85 23.98
N PRO A 262 9.89 6.56 22.69
CA PRO A 262 11.20 6.10 22.24
C PRO A 262 12.33 7.11 22.53
N GLU A 263 12.00 8.37 22.65
CA GLU A 263 12.94 9.49 22.90
C GLU A 263 13.25 9.71 24.41
N MET A 264 12.53 9.01 25.31
CA MET A 264 12.66 9.18 26.76
C MET A 264 13.03 7.85 27.41
N ASP A 265 14.09 7.81 28.21
CA ASP A 265 14.47 6.61 28.95
C ASP A 265 13.58 6.39 30.19
N GLU A 266 13.59 5.14 30.70
CA GLU A 266 12.75 4.73 31.84
C GLU A 266 13.07 5.54 33.11
N LYS A 267 14.34 5.86 33.34
CA LYS A 267 14.78 6.61 34.54
C LYS A 267 14.21 8.01 34.51
N THR A 268 14.37 8.72 33.40
CA THR A 268 13.83 10.08 33.21
C THR A 268 12.31 10.10 33.36
N LEU A 269 11.63 9.11 32.77
CA LEU A 269 10.17 9.00 32.92
C LEU A 269 9.77 8.75 34.38
N LEU A 270 10.46 7.84 35.09
CA LEU A 270 10.16 7.56 36.49
C LEU A 270 10.37 8.79 37.39
N GLU A 271 11.46 9.50 37.23
CA GLU A 271 11.74 10.74 37.96
C GLU A 271 10.65 11.80 37.73
N GLU A 272 10.16 11.91 36.49
CA GLU A 272 9.04 12.80 36.16
C GLU A 272 7.73 12.40 36.83
N LEU A 273 7.39 11.10 36.81
CA LEU A 273 6.17 10.62 37.47
C LEU A 273 6.27 10.73 39.01
N GLN A 274 7.44 10.49 39.60
CA GLN A 274 7.67 10.69 41.04
C GLN A 274 7.51 12.16 41.44
N ARG A 275 7.99 13.10 40.62
CA ARG A 275 7.85 14.55 40.87
C ARG A 275 6.38 14.96 40.94
N ARG A 276 5.49 14.29 40.20
CA ARG A 276 4.04 14.56 40.21
C ARG A 276 3.34 14.22 41.51
N ARG A 277 3.95 13.41 42.40
CA ARG A 277 3.43 13.21 43.77
C ARG A 277 3.28 14.50 44.56
N ASN A 278 4.04 15.55 44.22
CA ASN A 278 3.95 16.86 44.87
C ASN A 278 2.80 17.71 44.31
N THR A 279 1.89 17.14 43.52
CA THR A 279 0.73 17.86 42.95
C THR A 279 -0.57 17.37 43.58
N GLN A 280 -1.63 18.16 43.35
CA GLN A 280 -3.00 17.80 43.75
C GLN A 280 -3.75 17.03 42.67
N LEU A 281 -3.03 16.50 41.66
CA LEU A 281 -3.63 15.82 40.51
C LEU A 281 -4.07 14.40 40.85
N SER A 282 -5.08 13.92 40.13
CA SER A 282 -5.49 12.51 40.17
C SER A 282 -4.63 11.66 39.21
N ALA A 283 -4.63 10.37 39.40
CA ALA A 283 -3.89 9.44 38.51
C ALA A 283 -4.40 9.43 37.07
N ALA A 284 -5.59 10.00 36.80
CA ALA A 284 -6.06 10.24 35.45
C ALA A 284 -5.12 11.18 34.65
N GLU A 285 -4.39 12.05 35.37
CA GLU A 285 -3.46 13.02 34.79
C GLU A 285 -1.98 12.58 34.87
N LEU A 286 -1.71 11.33 35.28
CA LEU A 286 -0.35 10.81 35.50
C LEU A 286 0.60 11.02 34.30
N PHE A 287 0.09 10.90 33.07
CA PHE A 287 0.85 11.07 31.83
C PHE A 287 0.51 12.38 31.07
N THR A 288 -0.26 13.29 31.66
CA THR A 288 -0.65 14.56 30.99
C THR A 288 0.60 15.36 30.61
N GLY A 289 0.67 15.80 29.33
CA GLY A 289 1.83 16.51 28.79
C GLY A 289 2.98 15.59 28.31
N ILE A 290 2.87 14.27 28.54
CA ILE A 290 3.83 13.25 28.08
C ILE A 290 3.22 12.41 26.99
N LEU A 291 2.01 11.89 27.21
CA LEU A 291 1.24 11.08 26.28
C LEU A 291 -0.12 11.71 25.95
N HIS A 292 -0.75 11.24 24.88
CA HIS A 292 -2.14 11.56 24.62
C HIS A 292 -2.99 11.19 25.84
N ASN A 293 -3.83 12.08 26.37
CA ASN A 293 -4.54 11.91 27.64
C ASN A 293 -5.32 10.58 27.74
N ARG A 294 -6.01 10.16 26.66
CA ARG A 294 -6.72 8.86 26.66
C ARG A 294 -5.76 7.68 26.78
N LEU A 295 -4.61 7.73 26.08
CA LEU A 295 -3.59 6.70 26.14
C LEU A 295 -2.99 6.63 27.56
N GLY A 296 -2.63 7.78 28.14
CA GLY A 296 -2.12 7.86 29.51
C GLY A 296 -3.08 7.25 30.53
N ARG A 297 -4.37 7.56 30.47
CA ARG A 297 -5.40 6.96 31.36
C ARG A 297 -5.51 5.46 31.22
N VAL A 298 -5.47 4.97 29.98
CA VAL A 298 -5.55 3.53 29.72
C VAL A 298 -4.32 2.79 30.25
N LEU A 299 -3.12 3.36 30.10
CA LEU A 299 -1.89 2.79 30.67
C LEU A 299 -1.90 2.82 32.21
N THR A 300 -2.38 3.91 32.80
CA THR A 300 -2.59 4.02 34.25
C THR A 300 -3.51 2.93 34.78
N GLN A 301 -4.64 2.69 34.12
CA GLN A 301 -5.55 1.60 34.48
C GLN A 301 -4.93 0.20 34.25
N ALA A 302 -4.17 0.03 33.17
CA ALA A 302 -3.47 -1.23 32.89
C ALA A 302 -2.37 -1.53 33.93
N ALA A 303 -1.78 -0.50 34.56
CA ALA A 303 -0.87 -0.62 35.69
C ALA A 303 -1.57 -0.96 37.03
N GLY A 304 -2.89 -1.22 37.00
CA GLY A 304 -3.68 -1.51 38.21
C GLY A 304 -3.96 -0.28 39.08
N ILE A 305 -3.76 0.93 38.54
CA ILE A 305 -3.97 2.18 39.28
C ILE A 305 -5.37 2.72 39.01
N SER A 306 -6.14 3.01 40.05
CA SER A 306 -7.41 3.71 39.89
C SER A 306 -7.17 5.16 39.44
N VAL A 307 -7.78 5.55 38.33
CA VAL A 307 -7.64 6.92 37.78
C VAL A 307 -8.14 8.01 38.74
N ALA A 308 -9.00 7.67 39.71
CA ALA A 308 -9.50 8.57 40.73
C ALA A 308 -8.55 8.76 41.91
N SER A 309 -7.53 7.90 42.08
CA SER A 309 -6.56 8.00 43.17
C SER A 309 -5.71 9.27 43.05
N PRO A 310 -5.41 9.98 44.14
CA PRO A 310 -4.42 11.05 44.12
C PRO A 310 -3.05 10.51 43.70
N ILE A 311 -2.31 11.20 42.84
CA ILE A 311 -0.93 10.79 42.45
C ILE A 311 -0.03 10.74 43.68
N ALA A 312 -0.22 11.60 44.65
CA ALA A 312 0.52 11.61 45.92
C ALA A 312 0.39 10.30 46.73
N ALA A 313 -0.64 9.51 46.53
CA ALA A 313 -0.89 8.25 47.22
C ALA A 313 -0.29 7.03 46.50
N LEU A 314 0.27 7.19 45.30
CA LEU A 314 0.86 6.10 44.53
C LEU A 314 2.21 5.70 45.11
N ASP A 315 2.45 4.40 45.25
CA ASP A 315 3.74 3.88 45.67
C ASP A 315 4.74 3.74 44.48
N ASP A 316 5.99 3.39 44.79
CA ASP A 316 7.02 3.28 43.77
C ASP A 316 6.80 2.11 42.83
N CYS A 317 6.21 0.99 43.32
CA CYS A 317 5.91 -0.17 42.50
C CYS A 317 4.86 0.18 41.43
N GLN A 318 3.83 0.93 41.80
CA GLN A 318 2.79 1.42 40.88
C GLN A 318 3.37 2.35 39.81
N LEU A 319 4.26 3.28 40.19
CA LEU A 319 4.91 4.16 39.23
C LEU A 319 5.88 3.41 38.31
N GLN A 320 6.65 2.44 38.83
CA GLN A 320 7.52 1.58 38.02
C GLN A 320 6.71 0.76 37.01
N GLU A 321 5.57 0.19 37.42
CA GLU A 321 4.71 -0.55 36.50
C GLU A 321 4.10 0.38 35.41
N ALA A 322 3.71 1.59 35.78
CA ALA A 322 3.23 2.58 34.81
C ALA A 322 4.35 2.97 33.80
N VAL A 323 5.59 3.14 34.26
CA VAL A 323 6.75 3.36 33.39
C VAL A 323 7.00 2.16 32.48
N ARG A 324 7.02 0.94 33.03
CA ARG A 324 7.19 -0.29 32.26
C ARG A 324 6.18 -0.39 31.14
N LEU A 325 4.90 -0.15 31.42
CA LEU A 325 3.84 -0.21 30.43
C LEU A 325 3.94 0.91 29.39
N ALA A 326 4.45 2.08 29.73
CA ALA A 326 4.68 3.15 28.77
C ALA A 326 5.85 2.85 27.82
N LYS A 327 6.84 2.07 28.29
CA LYS A 327 8.06 1.70 27.54
C LYS A 327 8.00 0.33 26.90
N GLN A 328 7.20 -0.58 27.45
CA GLN A 328 7.10 -1.97 26.97
C GLN A 328 5.68 -2.51 27.15
N PHE A 329 4.79 -2.10 26.28
CA PHE A 329 3.41 -2.57 26.28
C PHE A 329 3.23 -3.70 25.26
N ASP A 330 2.88 -4.88 25.71
CA ASP A 330 2.66 -6.05 24.87
C ASP A 330 1.18 -6.19 24.51
N ALA A 331 0.83 -6.02 23.26
CA ALA A 331 -0.48 -6.24 22.69
C ALA A 331 -0.49 -7.54 21.85
N ALA A 332 -1.22 -8.55 22.31
CA ALA A 332 -1.39 -9.78 21.55
C ALA A 332 -2.13 -9.46 20.23
N LEU A 333 -1.53 -9.81 19.09
CA LEU A 333 -2.17 -9.71 17.80
C LEU A 333 -2.97 -10.98 17.51
N THR A 334 -4.15 -10.85 16.93
CA THR A 334 -5.02 -11.99 16.64
C THR A 334 -5.05 -12.35 15.17
N GLU A 335 -5.52 -11.44 14.33
CA GLU A 335 -5.59 -11.65 12.88
C GLU A 335 -5.48 -10.31 12.11
N PRO A 336 -4.88 -10.30 10.92
CA PRO A 336 -4.97 -9.15 10.02
C PRO A 336 -6.40 -9.02 9.50
N LEU A 337 -6.83 -7.80 9.16
CA LEU A 337 -8.06 -7.59 8.42
C LEU A 337 -7.93 -8.17 7.00
N GLY A 338 -9.08 -8.51 6.39
CA GLY A 338 -9.13 -9.10 5.06
C GLY A 338 -8.80 -8.13 3.93
N MET A 339 -8.89 -8.65 2.71
CA MET A 339 -8.63 -7.92 1.45
C MET A 339 -9.44 -6.64 1.30
N ASP A 340 -10.64 -6.56 1.89
CA ASP A 340 -11.49 -5.35 1.85
C ASP A 340 -10.82 -4.13 2.50
N SER A 341 -10.02 -4.37 3.52
CA SER A 341 -9.33 -3.34 4.32
C SER A 341 -7.86 -3.17 3.95
N ALA A 342 -7.28 -4.13 3.24
CA ALA A 342 -5.89 -4.08 2.81
C ALA A 342 -5.69 -3.00 1.74
N GLN A 343 -4.55 -2.31 1.79
CA GLN A 343 -4.19 -1.34 0.75
C GLN A 343 -3.57 -2.03 -0.46
N VAL A 344 -2.86 -3.14 -0.24
CA VAL A 344 -2.06 -3.84 -1.24
C VAL A 344 -2.27 -5.35 -1.12
N THR A 345 -2.16 -6.04 -2.24
CA THR A 345 -2.13 -7.50 -2.33
C THR A 345 -0.68 -7.97 -2.36
N ALA A 346 -0.26 -8.78 -1.42
CA ALA A 346 0.97 -9.56 -1.52
C ALA A 346 0.67 -10.87 -2.27
N GLY A 347 1.55 -11.24 -3.19
CA GLY A 347 1.29 -12.29 -4.17
C GLY A 347 0.66 -11.75 -5.45
N GLY A 348 0.73 -12.54 -6.50
CA GLY A 348 0.25 -12.13 -7.83
C GLY A 348 0.55 -13.17 -8.89
N ILE A 349 0.47 -12.77 -10.14
CA ILE A 349 0.92 -13.60 -11.27
C ILE A 349 2.44 -13.74 -11.21
N VAL A 350 2.91 -14.98 -11.35
CA VAL A 350 4.33 -15.36 -11.26
C VAL A 350 5.17 -14.54 -12.23
N THR A 351 6.07 -13.72 -11.70
CA THR A 351 6.87 -12.77 -12.50
C THR A 351 7.92 -13.46 -13.37
N ALA A 352 8.40 -14.64 -12.98
CA ALA A 352 9.32 -15.44 -13.78
C ALA A 352 8.77 -15.82 -15.17
N GLU A 353 7.45 -15.77 -15.36
CA GLU A 353 6.75 -16.02 -16.62
C GLU A 353 6.68 -14.78 -17.54
N PHE A 354 7.24 -13.65 -17.10
CA PHE A 354 7.35 -12.42 -17.87
C PHE A 354 8.79 -11.99 -18.07
N ASP A 355 9.06 -11.28 -19.15
CA ASP A 355 10.35 -10.66 -19.39
C ASP A 355 10.45 -9.34 -18.60
N PRO A 356 11.40 -9.19 -17.66
CA PRO A 356 11.54 -7.98 -16.87
C PRO A 356 11.90 -6.75 -17.70
N ALA A 357 12.49 -6.92 -18.89
CA ALA A 357 12.90 -5.82 -19.76
C ALA A 357 11.78 -5.27 -20.64
N THR A 358 10.67 -6.02 -20.78
CA THR A 358 9.55 -5.64 -21.67
C THR A 358 8.18 -5.73 -21.01
N MET A 359 8.05 -6.44 -19.89
CA MET A 359 6.79 -6.86 -19.29
C MET A 359 5.97 -7.81 -20.19
N GLU A 360 6.55 -8.35 -21.26
CA GLU A 360 5.88 -9.31 -22.13
C GLU A 360 5.87 -10.72 -21.52
N SER A 361 4.77 -11.43 -21.72
CA SER A 361 4.64 -12.83 -21.35
C SER A 361 5.61 -13.72 -22.15
N LYS A 362 6.36 -14.56 -21.46
CA LYS A 362 7.18 -15.63 -22.08
C LYS A 362 6.34 -16.80 -22.59
N LEU A 363 5.08 -16.90 -22.16
CA LEU A 363 4.16 -17.98 -22.54
C LEU A 363 3.27 -17.61 -23.72
N VAL A 364 2.91 -16.33 -23.84
CA VAL A 364 1.94 -15.86 -24.84
C VAL A 364 2.46 -14.58 -25.49
N ARG A 365 2.98 -14.68 -26.72
CA ARG A 365 3.50 -13.55 -27.49
C ARG A 365 2.44 -12.44 -27.67
N GLY A 366 2.81 -11.20 -27.45
CA GLY A 366 1.95 -10.02 -27.56
C GLY A 366 1.06 -9.75 -26.32
N LEU A 367 1.18 -10.60 -25.28
CA LEU A 367 0.55 -10.37 -23.98
C LEU A 367 1.54 -9.70 -23.03
N TYR A 368 1.09 -8.63 -22.37
CA TYR A 368 1.85 -7.90 -21.36
C TYR A 368 1.06 -7.82 -20.06
N ALA A 369 1.75 -7.65 -18.94
CA ALA A 369 1.11 -7.37 -17.66
C ALA A 369 1.91 -6.31 -16.89
N CYS A 370 1.21 -5.46 -16.09
CA CYS A 370 1.87 -4.43 -15.29
C CYS A 370 1.08 -4.08 -14.03
N GLY A 371 1.78 -3.51 -13.07
CA GLY A 371 1.22 -3.12 -11.77
C GLY A 371 0.99 -4.30 -10.83
N GLU A 372 0.08 -4.11 -9.89
CA GLU A 372 -0.17 -5.00 -8.75
C GLU A 372 -0.75 -6.38 -9.13
N VAL A 373 -1.12 -6.63 -10.39
CA VAL A 373 -1.54 -7.97 -10.85
C VAL A 373 -0.37 -8.95 -10.89
N LEU A 374 0.86 -8.46 -11.10
CA LEU A 374 2.10 -9.23 -10.99
C LEU A 374 2.50 -9.39 -9.53
N ASP A 375 3.22 -10.47 -9.19
CA ASP A 375 3.73 -10.70 -7.83
C ASP A 375 4.90 -9.75 -7.50
N VAL A 376 4.56 -8.47 -7.39
CA VAL A 376 5.43 -7.40 -6.90
C VAL A 376 4.61 -6.48 -6.04
N ASP A 377 4.92 -6.40 -4.76
CA ASP A 377 4.35 -5.46 -3.82
C ASP A 377 5.44 -4.67 -3.08
N GLY A 378 5.17 -3.42 -2.75
CA GLY A 378 6.11 -2.51 -2.11
C GLY A 378 5.72 -2.17 -0.67
N ASP A 379 6.69 -1.67 0.08
CA ASP A 379 6.50 -1.13 1.42
C ASP A 379 5.51 0.03 1.45
N CYS A 380 5.12 0.44 2.65
CA CYS A 380 4.25 1.59 2.84
C CYS A 380 5.00 2.89 2.50
N GLY A 381 4.39 3.75 1.68
CA GLY A 381 4.97 5.07 1.45
C GLY A 381 5.36 5.41 0.01
N GLY A 382 4.57 5.01 -0.99
CA GLY A 382 4.73 5.41 -2.39
C GLY A 382 5.39 4.36 -3.30
N TYR A 383 5.90 3.27 -2.75
CA TYR A 383 6.56 2.20 -3.50
C TYR A 383 5.61 1.52 -4.50
N ASN A 384 4.41 1.15 -4.07
CA ASN A 384 3.43 0.48 -4.92
C ASN A 384 2.96 1.33 -6.10
N LEU A 385 2.82 2.64 -5.91
CA LEU A 385 2.51 3.54 -7.02
C LEU A 385 3.71 3.72 -7.95
N GLN A 386 4.94 3.81 -7.41
CA GLN A 386 6.13 3.84 -8.27
C GLN A 386 6.23 2.58 -9.14
N TRP A 387 5.99 1.40 -8.57
CA TRP A 387 5.90 0.16 -9.36
C TRP A 387 4.83 0.24 -10.45
N ALA A 388 3.65 0.74 -10.11
CA ALA A 388 2.57 0.89 -11.09
C ALA A 388 2.96 1.83 -12.25
N TRP A 389 3.63 2.94 -11.95
CA TRP A 389 4.13 3.87 -12.97
C TRP A 389 5.21 3.24 -13.84
N SER A 390 6.23 2.65 -13.23
CA SER A 390 7.40 2.12 -13.94
C SER A 390 7.03 0.93 -14.81
N SER A 391 6.31 -0.06 -14.26
CA SER A 391 5.88 -1.25 -15.01
C SER A 391 4.85 -0.90 -16.08
N GLY A 392 3.92 0.04 -15.80
CA GLY A 392 2.94 0.51 -16.78
C GLY A 392 3.61 1.19 -17.96
N ARG A 393 4.56 2.10 -17.70
CA ARG A 393 5.31 2.77 -18.76
C ARG A 393 6.13 1.79 -19.60
N LEU A 394 6.80 0.84 -18.97
CA LEU A 394 7.58 -0.17 -19.66
C LEU A 394 6.71 -1.09 -20.53
N ALA A 395 5.61 -1.61 -19.99
CA ALA A 395 4.66 -2.45 -20.72
C ALA A 395 4.04 -1.72 -21.91
N GLY A 396 3.60 -0.47 -21.70
CA GLY A 396 3.02 0.36 -22.77
C GLY A 396 4.01 0.66 -23.87
N SER A 397 5.21 1.09 -23.50
CA SER A 397 6.27 1.38 -24.46
C SER A 397 6.69 0.12 -25.25
N SER A 398 6.81 -1.03 -24.58
CA SER A 398 7.16 -2.31 -25.24
C SER A 398 6.05 -2.80 -26.16
N ALA A 399 4.79 -2.68 -25.72
CA ALA A 399 3.64 -3.04 -26.56
C ALA A 399 3.43 -2.09 -27.73
N GLY A 400 3.90 -0.84 -27.67
CA GLY A 400 3.81 0.13 -28.76
C GLY A 400 4.84 -0.04 -29.85
N LYS A 401 5.99 -0.63 -29.57
CA LYS A 401 7.08 -0.82 -30.55
C LYS A 401 6.67 -1.80 -31.63
N GLU A 402 6.94 -1.46 -32.90
CA GLU A 402 6.91 -2.45 -33.98
C GLU A 402 7.96 -3.53 -33.71
N GLN A 403 7.55 -4.80 -33.75
CA GLN A 403 8.53 -5.88 -33.76
C GLN A 403 9.13 -5.93 -35.17
N ASN A 404 10.39 -5.56 -35.31
CA ASN A 404 11.14 -5.94 -36.49
C ASN A 404 11.28 -7.48 -36.44
N ASP A 405 10.64 -8.14 -37.41
CA ASP A 405 10.73 -9.60 -37.63
C ASP A 405 12.17 -10.04 -37.86
#